data_e72fb2b0d126d9c8eb483efca6ccde22
#
_entry.id   e72fb2b0d126d9c8eb483efca6ccde22
#
_cell.length_a   1.000
_cell.length_b   1.000
_cell.length_c   1.000
_cell.angle_alpha   90.00
_cell.angle_beta   90.00
_cell.angle_gamma   90.00
#
_symmetry.space_group_name_H-M   'P 1'
#
loop_
_entity.id
_entity.type
_entity.pdbx_description
1 polymer ?
#
loop_
_entity_poly.entity_id
_entity_poly.type
_entity_poly.pdbx_seq_one_letter_code
_entity_poly.pdbx_strand_id
1 'polypeptide(L)'
;MASLASLYGFRMLGLFMVLPILALYMDDYPGFSPLLLGICLGIYGLTQAALQIPLGLLSDKIGRRPVIIGGLLVFVLGSLVAASAETSTGLIVGRAIQGAGAIASTLMALVSDLTSEENRTKAMATIGASIGMSFMLAMIVGPLIA
;
A
#
# COMPACT_ATOMS: atom_id res chain seq x y z
N MET A 1 -4.72 4.13 19.04
CA MET A 1 -5.39 4.60 17.81
C MET A 1 -4.48 5.46 16.94
N ALA A 2 -3.86 6.53 17.46
CA ALA A 2 -2.93 7.36 16.68
C ALA A 2 -1.81 6.56 16.00
N SER A 3 -1.20 5.62 16.70
CA SER A 3 -0.11 4.78 16.14
C SER A 3 -0.57 3.91 14.96
N LEU A 4 -1.78 3.36 14.99
CA LEU A 4 -2.33 2.56 13.89
C LEU A 4 -2.69 3.45 12.69
N ALA A 5 -3.26 4.61 12.93
CA ALA A 5 -3.56 5.60 11.90
C ALA A 5 -2.27 6.11 11.24
N SER A 6 -1.22 6.40 12.03
CA SER A 6 0.09 6.80 11.50
C SER A 6 0.74 5.70 10.66
N LEU A 7 0.75 4.46 11.16
CA LEU A 7 1.29 3.31 10.43
C LEU A 7 0.61 3.14 9.07
N TYR A 8 -0.72 3.21 9.06
CA TYR A 8 -1.49 3.09 7.83
C TYR A 8 -1.29 4.30 6.91
N GLY A 9 -1.21 5.49 7.48
CA GLY A 9 -0.91 6.73 6.75
C GLY A 9 0.45 6.69 6.07
N PHE A 10 1.51 6.28 6.76
CA PHE A 10 2.85 6.12 6.17
C PHE A 10 2.88 5.07 5.05
N ARG A 11 2.19 3.95 5.24
CA ARG A 11 2.05 2.96 4.18
C ARG A 11 1.34 3.52 2.95
N MET A 12 0.25 4.25 3.16
CA MET A 12 -0.51 4.90 2.08
C MET A 12 0.30 6.02 1.42
N LEU A 13 1.07 6.78 2.17
CA LEU A 13 1.99 7.78 1.61
C LEU A 13 2.96 7.15 0.62
N GLY A 14 3.65 6.06 1.02
CA GLY A 14 4.56 5.34 0.13
C GLY A 14 3.87 4.78 -1.12
N LEU A 15 2.63 4.29 -0.99
CA LEU A 15 1.84 3.83 -2.11
C LEU A 15 1.48 4.96 -3.07
N PHE A 16 0.95 6.06 -2.53
CA PHE A 16 0.47 7.18 -3.34
C PHE A 16 1.59 7.97 -4.01
N MET A 17 2.79 8.04 -3.41
CA MET A 17 3.96 8.67 -4.04
C MET A 17 4.37 7.99 -5.34
N VAL A 18 4.10 6.71 -5.50
CA VAL A 18 4.39 5.98 -6.74
C VAL A 18 3.56 6.51 -7.91
N LEU A 19 2.34 6.98 -7.69
CA LEU A 19 1.45 7.47 -8.75
C LEU A 19 2.05 8.64 -9.54
N PRO A 20 2.41 9.78 -8.91
CA PRO A 20 2.99 10.91 -9.64
C PRO A 20 4.38 10.58 -10.19
N ILE A 21 5.18 9.78 -9.48
CA ILE A 21 6.52 9.39 -9.93
C ILE A 21 6.41 8.55 -11.21
N LEU A 22 5.57 7.51 -11.23
CA LEU A 22 5.37 6.71 -12.43
C LEU A 22 4.83 7.54 -13.59
N ALA A 23 3.88 8.45 -13.32
CA ALA A 23 3.31 9.30 -14.36
C ALA A 23 4.34 10.26 -14.98
N LEU A 24 5.32 10.75 -14.21
CA LEU A 24 6.34 11.69 -14.68
C LEU A 24 7.52 11.02 -15.38
N TYR A 25 7.93 9.83 -14.91
CA TYR A 25 9.17 9.18 -15.37
C TYR A 25 8.94 8.02 -16.34
N MET A 26 7.69 7.62 -16.55
CA MET A 26 7.40 6.49 -17.44
C MET A 26 7.77 6.75 -18.88
N ASP A 27 7.73 8.01 -19.34
CA ASP A 27 8.09 8.37 -20.72
C ASP A 27 9.58 8.09 -21.04
N ASP A 28 10.45 8.19 -20.03
CA ASP A 28 11.88 7.91 -20.13
C ASP A 28 12.21 6.41 -19.91
N TYR A 29 11.22 5.58 -19.56
CA TYR A 29 11.44 4.19 -19.23
C TYR A 29 11.44 3.30 -20.48
N PRO A 30 12.42 2.38 -20.65
CA PRO A 30 12.48 1.51 -21.82
C PRO A 30 11.20 0.68 -21.98
N GLY A 31 10.54 0.79 -23.13
CA GLY A 31 9.29 0.08 -23.42
C GLY A 31 8.05 0.72 -22.84
N PHE A 32 8.10 2.01 -22.50
CA PHE A 32 6.93 2.74 -22.04
C PHE A 32 5.73 2.60 -22.97
N SER A 33 4.58 2.38 -22.38
CA SER A 33 3.27 2.55 -23.01
C SER A 33 2.22 2.86 -21.95
N PRO A 34 1.13 3.54 -22.29
CA PRO A 34 0.01 3.74 -21.36
C PRO A 34 -0.55 2.42 -20.80
N LEU A 35 -0.45 1.34 -21.57
CA LEU A 35 -0.80 0.00 -21.15
C LEU A 35 0.12 -0.50 -20.03
N LEU A 36 1.44 -0.26 -20.15
CA LEU A 36 2.42 -0.64 -19.12
C LEU A 36 2.12 0.07 -17.79
N LEU A 37 1.81 1.37 -17.83
CA LEU A 37 1.39 2.12 -16.65
C LEU A 37 0.14 1.50 -16.02
N GLY A 38 -0.87 1.19 -16.83
CA GLY A 38 -2.09 0.52 -16.37
C GLY A 38 -1.81 -0.83 -15.73
N ILE A 39 -0.92 -1.64 -16.30
CA ILE A 39 -0.51 -2.94 -15.75
C ILE A 39 0.21 -2.76 -14.40
N CYS A 40 1.15 -1.83 -14.30
CA CYS A 40 1.88 -1.56 -13.04
C CYS A 40 0.96 -1.12 -11.90
N LEU A 41 -0.04 -0.30 -12.20
CA LEU A 41 -1.04 0.11 -11.22
C LEU A 41 -2.03 -1.01 -10.90
N GLY A 42 -2.50 -1.70 -11.94
CA GLY A 42 -3.49 -2.77 -11.83
C GLY A 42 -2.98 -4.00 -11.10
N ILE A 43 -1.74 -4.43 -11.35
CA ILE A 43 -1.16 -5.63 -10.73
C ILE A 43 -1.02 -5.47 -9.21
N TYR A 44 -0.67 -4.28 -8.74
CA TYR A 44 -0.67 -3.97 -7.31
C TYR A 44 -2.06 -4.17 -6.70
N GLY A 45 -3.10 -3.58 -7.30
CA GLY A 45 -4.47 -3.71 -6.83
C GLY A 45 -4.98 -5.15 -6.91
N LEU A 46 -4.64 -5.88 -7.96
CA LEU A 46 -5.05 -7.27 -8.15
C LEU A 46 -4.45 -8.20 -7.09
N THR A 47 -3.14 -8.11 -6.85
CA THR A 47 -2.48 -8.92 -5.83
C THR A 47 -2.95 -8.55 -4.42
N GLN A 48 -3.17 -7.26 -4.16
CA GLN A 48 -3.76 -6.82 -2.90
C GLN A 48 -5.16 -7.39 -2.71
N ALA A 49 -6.03 -7.30 -3.69
CA ALA A 49 -7.40 -7.81 -3.61
C ALA A 49 -7.42 -9.34 -3.40
N ALA A 50 -6.59 -10.07 -4.15
CA ALA A 50 -6.50 -11.53 -4.06
C ALA A 50 -6.01 -12.01 -2.68
N LEU A 51 -5.04 -11.32 -2.08
CA LEU A 51 -4.43 -11.73 -0.82
C LEU A 51 -5.07 -11.12 0.42
N GLN A 52 -5.91 -10.10 0.27
CA GLN A 52 -6.54 -9.41 1.40
C GLN A 52 -7.41 -10.35 2.24
N ILE A 53 -8.20 -11.22 1.60
CA ILE A 53 -9.05 -12.20 2.30
C ILE A 53 -8.20 -13.30 2.94
N PRO A 54 -7.29 -14.00 2.24
CA PRO A 54 -6.43 -15.01 2.85
C PRO A 54 -5.59 -14.50 4.01
N LEU A 55 -5.00 -13.30 3.89
CA LEU A 55 -4.21 -12.70 4.97
C LEU A 55 -5.09 -12.26 6.14
N GLY A 56 -6.30 -11.79 5.89
CA GLY A 56 -7.31 -11.53 6.92
C GLY A 56 -7.60 -12.78 7.73
N LEU A 57 -7.94 -13.88 7.08
CA LEU A 57 -8.22 -15.18 7.72
C LEU A 57 -6.99 -15.75 8.44
N LEU A 58 -5.80 -15.59 7.87
CA LEU A 58 -4.55 -15.99 8.52
C LEU A 58 -4.34 -15.21 9.81
N SER A 59 -4.67 -13.91 9.81
CA SER A 59 -4.54 -13.05 10.98
C SER A 59 -5.49 -13.42 12.12
N ASP A 60 -6.60 -14.08 11.81
CA ASP A 60 -7.51 -14.64 12.83
C ASP A 60 -6.89 -15.84 13.55
N LYS A 61 -6.02 -16.59 12.87
CA LYS A 61 -5.38 -17.81 13.40
C LYS A 61 -4.07 -17.52 14.14
N ILE A 62 -3.19 -16.73 13.57
CA ILE A 62 -1.84 -16.47 14.11
C ILE A 62 -1.71 -15.13 14.82
N GLY A 63 -2.77 -14.32 14.81
CA GLY A 63 -2.82 -12.99 15.40
C GLY A 63 -2.64 -11.87 14.37
N ARG A 64 -3.13 -10.68 14.70
CA ARG A 64 -3.11 -9.50 13.82
C ARG A 64 -1.70 -8.96 13.60
N ARG A 65 -0.92 -8.85 14.69
CA ARG A 65 0.42 -8.23 14.66
C ARG A 65 1.42 -8.93 13.73
N PRO A 66 1.60 -10.27 13.78
CA PRO A 66 2.53 -10.96 12.89
C PRO A 66 2.18 -10.76 11.41
N VAL A 67 0.89 -10.79 11.05
CA VAL A 67 0.45 -10.61 9.67
C VAL A 67 0.67 -9.17 9.19
N ILE A 68 0.43 -8.17 10.04
CA ILE A 68 0.71 -6.76 9.73
C ILE A 68 2.20 -6.54 9.51
N ILE A 69 3.05 -7.04 10.41
CA ILE A 69 4.51 -6.90 10.29
C ILE A 69 5.01 -7.62 9.02
N GLY A 70 4.59 -8.86 8.79
CA GLY A 70 4.94 -9.61 7.59
C GLY A 70 4.50 -8.91 6.30
N GLY A 71 3.28 -8.40 6.26
CA GLY A 71 2.76 -7.64 5.12
C GLY A 71 3.52 -6.34 4.86
N LEU A 72 3.93 -5.62 5.92
CA LEU A 72 4.77 -4.42 5.79
C LEU A 72 6.16 -4.76 5.25
N LEU A 73 6.77 -5.85 5.70
CA LEU A 73 8.06 -6.32 5.18
C LEU A 73 7.95 -6.69 3.70
N VAL A 74 6.90 -7.40 3.30
CA VAL A 74 6.64 -7.71 1.88
C VAL A 74 6.43 -6.43 1.06
N PHE A 75 5.71 -5.45 1.60
CA PHE A 75 5.53 -4.14 0.95
C PHE A 75 6.87 -3.42 0.74
N VAL A 76 7.74 -3.41 1.75
CA VAL A 76 9.08 -2.81 1.65
C VAL A 76 9.94 -3.53 0.62
N LEU A 77 9.95 -4.87 0.63
CA LEU A 77 10.68 -5.67 -0.36
C LEU A 77 10.19 -5.39 -1.78
N GLY A 78 8.88 -5.35 -1.99
CA GLY A 78 8.30 -4.98 -3.28
C GLY A 78 8.69 -3.58 -3.72
N SER A 79 8.74 -2.62 -2.79
CA SER A 79 9.17 -1.25 -3.07
C SER A 79 10.64 -1.20 -3.48
N LEU A 80 11.52 -1.95 -2.82
CA LEU A 80 12.94 -2.05 -3.17
C LEU A 80 13.14 -2.68 -4.55
N VAL A 81 12.42 -3.76 -4.85
CA VAL A 81 12.46 -4.42 -6.16
C VAL A 81 11.99 -3.45 -7.26
N ALA A 82 10.88 -2.75 -7.03
CA ALA A 82 10.37 -1.76 -7.98
C ALA A 82 11.34 -0.59 -8.19
N ALA A 83 11.97 -0.10 -7.11
CA ALA A 83 12.91 1.01 -7.16
C ALA A 83 14.25 0.64 -7.86
N SER A 84 14.67 -0.63 -7.77
CA SER A 84 15.88 -1.14 -8.42
C SER A 84 15.63 -1.72 -9.82
N ALA A 85 14.38 -1.65 -10.31
CA ALA A 85 14.02 -2.25 -11.57
C ALA A 85 14.52 -1.41 -12.75
N GLU A 86 15.34 -2.00 -13.60
CA GLU A 86 15.82 -1.41 -14.87
C GLU A 86 14.94 -1.85 -16.06
N THR A 87 14.02 -2.79 -15.83
CA THR A 87 13.14 -3.36 -16.84
C THR A 87 11.67 -3.27 -16.45
N SER A 88 10.79 -3.18 -17.45
CA SER A 88 9.35 -3.18 -17.26
C SER A 88 8.87 -4.40 -16.46
N THR A 89 9.46 -5.58 -16.71
CA THR A 89 9.15 -6.81 -15.98
C THR A 89 9.52 -6.70 -14.51
N GLY A 90 10.70 -6.16 -14.20
CA GLY A 90 11.14 -5.93 -12.83
C GLY A 90 10.22 -4.98 -12.07
N LEU A 91 9.76 -3.92 -12.73
CA LEU A 91 8.81 -2.98 -12.15
C LEU A 91 7.45 -3.65 -11.86
N ILE A 92 6.91 -4.42 -12.80
CA ILE A 92 5.65 -5.18 -12.62
C ILE A 92 5.78 -6.16 -11.46
N VAL A 93 6.88 -6.92 -11.39
CA VAL A 93 7.13 -7.87 -10.30
C VAL A 93 7.21 -7.15 -8.97
N GLY A 94 7.95 -6.05 -8.88
CA GLY A 94 8.03 -5.23 -7.67
C GLY A 94 6.65 -4.73 -7.22
N ARG A 95 5.82 -4.27 -8.15
CA ARG A 95 4.44 -3.83 -7.88
C ARG A 95 3.54 -4.99 -7.42
N ALA A 96 3.69 -6.17 -7.99
CA ALA A 96 2.95 -7.37 -7.58
C ALA A 96 3.33 -7.78 -6.13
N ILE A 97 4.63 -7.81 -5.82
CA ILE A 97 5.11 -8.09 -4.45
C ILE A 97 4.62 -7.02 -3.47
N GLN A 98 4.66 -5.76 -3.85
CA GLN A 98 4.18 -4.65 -3.05
C GLN A 98 2.68 -4.82 -2.70
N GLY A 99 1.86 -5.20 -3.68
CA GLY A 99 0.44 -5.52 -3.48
C GLY A 99 0.22 -6.76 -2.61
N ALA A 100 1.14 -7.74 -2.65
CA ALA A 100 1.07 -8.93 -1.81
C ALA A 100 1.22 -8.61 -0.30
N GLY A 101 1.77 -7.46 0.06
CA GLY A 101 1.74 -6.94 1.43
C GLY A 101 0.38 -6.39 1.86
N ALA A 102 -0.70 -7.08 1.54
CA ALA A 102 -2.09 -6.67 1.78
C ALA A 102 -2.47 -6.75 3.27
N ILE A 103 -2.33 -5.66 4.00
CA ILE A 103 -2.63 -5.59 5.45
C ILE A 103 -3.93 -4.84 5.79
N ALA A 104 -4.64 -4.31 4.78
CA ALA A 104 -5.77 -3.43 5.03
C ALA A 104 -6.88 -4.11 5.84
N SER A 105 -7.30 -5.32 5.46
CA SER A 105 -8.31 -6.08 6.20
C SER A 105 -7.86 -6.43 7.61
N THR A 106 -6.62 -6.89 7.78
CA THR A 106 -6.04 -7.24 9.08
C THR A 106 -5.94 -6.02 10.00
N LEU A 107 -5.57 -4.86 9.44
CA LEU A 107 -5.46 -3.62 10.21
C LEU A 107 -6.85 -3.11 10.62
N MET A 108 -7.84 -3.16 9.74
CA MET A 108 -9.21 -2.81 10.07
C MET A 108 -9.81 -3.74 11.13
N ALA A 109 -9.51 -5.04 11.07
CA ALA A 109 -9.87 -5.99 12.10
C ALA A 109 -9.21 -5.65 13.44
N LEU A 110 -7.91 -5.33 13.45
CA LEU A 110 -7.20 -4.91 14.66
C LEU A 110 -7.82 -3.64 15.28
N VAL A 111 -8.18 -2.67 14.45
CA VAL A 111 -8.84 -1.45 14.90
C VAL A 111 -10.19 -1.79 15.55
N SER A 112 -10.97 -2.69 14.94
CA SER A 112 -12.24 -3.16 15.50
C SER A 112 -12.05 -3.88 16.83
N ASP A 113 -11.01 -4.73 16.95
CA ASP A 113 -10.69 -5.49 18.16
C ASP A 113 -10.28 -4.56 19.33
N LEU A 114 -9.66 -3.42 19.03
CA LEU A 114 -9.14 -2.46 20.02
C LEU A 114 -10.10 -1.30 20.32
N THR A 115 -11.25 -1.24 19.67
CA THR A 115 -12.16 -0.10 19.77
C THR A 115 -13.56 -0.58 20.18
N SER A 116 -14.16 0.11 21.16
CA SER A 116 -15.58 -0.12 21.52
C SER A 116 -16.51 0.25 20.35
N GLU A 117 -17.69 -0.34 20.31
CA GLU A 117 -18.68 -0.08 19.24
C GLU A 117 -19.00 1.41 19.09
N GLU A 118 -19.11 2.14 20.20
CA GLU A 118 -19.40 3.58 20.23
C GLU A 118 -18.28 4.41 19.58
N ASN A 119 -17.02 3.97 19.71
CA ASN A 119 -15.85 4.69 19.19
C ASN A 119 -15.37 4.18 17.83
N ARG A 120 -15.94 3.09 17.29
CA ARG A 120 -15.53 2.48 16.02
C ARG A 120 -15.62 3.47 14.85
N THR A 121 -16.71 4.24 14.79
CA THR A 121 -16.90 5.26 13.74
C THR A 121 -15.80 6.33 13.81
N LYS A 122 -15.45 6.81 15.00
CA LYS A 122 -14.36 7.80 15.18
C LYS A 122 -13.01 7.22 14.79
N ALA A 123 -12.76 5.97 15.13
CA ALA A 123 -11.53 5.26 14.77
C ALA A 123 -11.39 5.12 13.25
N MET A 124 -12.45 4.70 12.57
CA MET A 124 -12.47 4.59 11.10
C MET A 124 -12.32 5.95 10.42
N ALA A 125 -12.96 7.00 10.96
CA ALA A 125 -12.81 8.37 10.48
C ALA A 125 -11.35 8.86 10.61
N THR A 126 -10.67 8.55 11.72
CA THR A 126 -9.25 8.90 11.93
C THR A 126 -8.35 8.22 10.90
N ILE A 127 -8.59 6.95 10.60
CA ILE A 127 -7.86 6.21 9.57
C ILE A 127 -8.13 6.81 8.18
N GLY A 128 -9.40 7.08 7.86
CA GLY A 128 -9.78 7.72 6.61
C GLY A 128 -9.13 9.10 6.42
N ALA A 129 -9.08 9.90 7.48
CA ALA A 129 -8.40 11.19 7.48
C ALA A 129 -6.88 11.03 7.24
N SER A 130 -6.24 10.04 7.86
CA SER A 130 -4.81 9.77 7.64
C SER A 130 -4.50 9.31 6.21
N ILE A 131 -5.40 8.53 5.58
CA ILE A 131 -5.30 8.13 4.17
C ILE A 131 -5.40 9.37 3.27
N GLY A 132 -6.42 10.20 3.48
CA GLY A 132 -6.63 11.42 2.70
C GLY A 132 -5.46 12.39 2.81
N MET A 133 -4.92 12.58 4.02
CA MET A 133 -3.73 13.40 4.26
C MET A 133 -2.49 12.83 3.58
N SER A 134 -2.30 11.51 3.63
CA SER A 134 -1.20 10.83 2.93
C SER A 134 -1.29 10.99 1.42
N PHE A 135 -2.49 10.90 0.85
CA PHE A 135 -2.72 11.15 -0.57
C PHE A 135 -2.34 12.58 -0.96
N MET A 136 -2.85 13.57 -0.20
CA MET A 136 -2.54 14.98 -0.46
C MET A 136 -1.03 15.26 -0.37
N LEU A 137 -0.36 14.76 0.67
CA LEU A 137 1.09 14.90 0.83
C LEU A 137 1.85 14.20 -0.31
N ALA A 138 1.43 13.02 -0.73
CA ALA A 138 2.06 12.28 -1.83
C ALA A 138 1.98 13.04 -3.15
N MET A 139 0.85 13.66 -3.44
CA MET A 139 0.66 14.45 -4.66
C MET A 139 1.48 15.75 -4.69
N ILE A 140 1.81 16.29 -3.50
CA ILE A 140 2.67 17.48 -3.39
C ILE A 140 4.15 17.10 -3.39
N VAL A 141 4.52 16.12 -2.57
CA VAL A 141 5.92 15.75 -2.33
C VAL A 141 6.47 14.87 -3.44
N GLY A 142 5.66 13.99 -4.04
CA GLY A 142 6.07 13.11 -5.12
C GLY A 142 6.78 13.83 -6.26
N PRO A 143 6.15 14.84 -6.89
CA PRO A 143 6.77 15.61 -7.96
C PRO A 143 7.99 16.45 -7.54
N LEU A 144 8.16 16.75 -6.24
CA LEU A 144 9.30 17.54 -5.73
C LEU A 144 10.54 16.68 -5.49
N ILE A 145 10.38 15.37 -5.31
CA ILE A 145 11.47 14.41 -5.06
C ILE A 145 11.88 13.70 -6.37
N ALA A 146 10.98 13.72 -7.32
CA ALA A 146 11.12 13.07 -8.61
C ALA A 146 12.08 13.89 -9.60
#